data_d6762dbd40e8d5283df4ae47a76f2720
#
_entry.id   d6762dbd40e8d5283df4ae47a76f2720
#
_cell.length_a   1.000
_cell.length_b   1.000
_cell.length_c   1.000
_cell.angle_alpha   90.00
_cell.angle_beta   90.00
_cell.angle_gamma   90.00
#
_symmetry.space_group_name_H-M   'P 1'
#
loop_
_entity.id
_entity.type
_entity.pdbx_description
1 polymer ?
#
loop_
_entity_poly.entity_id
_entity_poly.type
_entity_poly.pdbx_seq_one_letter_code
_entity_poly.pdbx_strand_id
1 'polypeptide(L)'
;MSLFFERRNIDFQAAFARGDDTSSLFGGSVEAGLRLIPVFAATSLIADTIATLPLRVYRDLGDGVRDRVKVQPKLVTSPAPYTGRIAWVHQAMTSLLLRGNATGVVLNRDAAGTPSTIAWQHPDIVRVDESQYLPRFFVREVEVPLSEVVHVPAYVLPGSIVGLSPLRLFKMQFEAGMRAQKFGLDWYRNGTAPTGKLRNTQQTVSSREARKIKARFKEAVADGDLFVTGADWDYEALTVTPADAQFLAQIKATATQVAVVYRVAPEDIGGETGTSLTYSTLEQNDLKFAKRALLPWTARFEEALSNLLPRPQYARFNLDAVSRADLMTRMQAHDIALKNGLETNDEGRALEERPHLTPDQINQWQNLYGPRAGQVPTTATTG
;
A
#
# COMPACT_ATOMS: atom_id res chain seq x y z
N MET A 1 -34.89 -30.73 -19.19
CA MET A 1 -35.26 -29.74 -18.17
C MET A 1 -34.07 -28.79 -17.98
N SER A 2 -34.02 -27.81 -18.89
CA SER A 2 -32.92 -26.84 -18.97
C SER A 2 -33.30 -25.66 -18.09
N LEU A 3 -32.65 -25.54 -16.93
CA LEU A 3 -32.78 -24.38 -16.07
C LEU A 3 -31.90 -23.26 -16.66
N PHE A 4 -32.59 -22.28 -17.22
CA PHE A 4 -32.07 -21.01 -17.64
C PHE A 4 -31.41 -20.29 -16.44
N PHE A 5 -30.08 -20.37 -16.34
CA PHE A 5 -29.31 -19.34 -15.67
C PHE A 5 -29.01 -18.25 -16.70
N GLU A 6 -29.96 -17.37 -16.90
CA GLU A 6 -29.71 -16.09 -17.53
C GLU A 6 -28.81 -15.30 -16.56
N ARG A 7 -27.49 -15.37 -16.77
CA ARG A 7 -26.53 -14.46 -16.12
C ARG A 7 -26.90 -13.05 -16.59
N ARG A 8 -27.67 -12.33 -15.81
CA ARG A 8 -27.65 -10.87 -15.89
C ARG A 8 -26.23 -10.45 -15.55
N ASN A 9 -25.41 -10.26 -16.56
CA ASN A 9 -24.18 -9.51 -16.46
C ASN A 9 -24.56 -8.09 -16.01
N ILE A 10 -24.64 -7.89 -14.71
CA ILE A 10 -24.65 -6.54 -14.18
C ILE A 10 -23.21 -6.09 -14.40
N ASP A 11 -22.99 -5.35 -15.47
CA ASP A 11 -21.70 -4.75 -15.76
C ASP A 11 -21.45 -3.64 -14.73
N PHE A 12 -21.05 -4.07 -13.52
CA PHE A 12 -20.67 -3.17 -12.44
C PHE A 12 -19.51 -2.26 -12.86
N GLN A 13 -18.61 -2.75 -13.73
CA GLN A 13 -17.55 -1.92 -14.29
C GLN A 13 -18.12 -0.83 -15.18
N ALA A 14 -19.11 -1.12 -16.04
CA ALA A 14 -19.76 -0.13 -16.87
C ALA A 14 -20.65 0.83 -16.05
N ALA A 15 -21.27 0.36 -14.97
CA ALA A 15 -22.03 1.22 -14.07
C ALA A 15 -21.13 2.24 -13.34
N PHE A 16 -19.93 1.83 -12.95
CA PHE A 16 -18.93 2.73 -12.34
C PHE A 16 -18.09 3.49 -13.39
N ALA A 17 -17.95 3.00 -14.62
CA ALA A 17 -17.27 3.66 -15.73
C ALA A 17 -18.10 4.79 -16.37
N ARG A 18 -19.43 4.79 -16.26
CA ARG A 18 -20.32 5.83 -16.81
C ARG A 18 -20.19 7.21 -16.17
N GLY A 19 -19.30 7.38 -15.19
CA GLY A 19 -18.95 8.67 -14.61
C GLY A 19 -17.71 9.31 -15.27
N ASP A 20 -17.37 8.97 -16.49
CA ASP A 20 -16.25 9.56 -17.23
C ASP A 20 -16.59 10.96 -17.72
N ASP A 21 -16.62 11.89 -16.77
CA ASP A 21 -16.43 13.30 -17.08
C ASP A 21 -14.92 13.51 -17.27
N THR A 22 -14.52 13.71 -18.53
CA THR A 22 -13.12 13.92 -18.96
C THR A 22 -12.49 15.20 -18.37
N SER A 23 -13.25 15.96 -17.57
CA SER A 23 -12.79 17.14 -16.82
C SER A 23 -12.22 16.83 -15.44
N SER A 24 -12.06 15.53 -15.06
CA SER A 24 -11.57 15.18 -13.73
C SER A 24 -10.11 15.60 -13.54
N LEU A 25 -9.78 16.07 -12.33
CA LEU A 25 -8.41 16.44 -11.93
C LEU A 25 -7.41 15.26 -12.07
N PHE A 26 -7.91 14.02 -12.16
CA PHE A 26 -7.12 12.83 -12.42
C PHE A 26 -6.67 12.70 -13.90
N GLY A 27 -7.11 13.58 -14.81
CA GLY A 27 -6.70 13.55 -16.22
C GLY A 27 -6.87 12.18 -16.89
N GLY A 28 -7.84 11.38 -16.42
CA GLY A 28 -8.11 10.02 -16.92
C GLY A 28 -7.15 8.92 -16.42
N SER A 29 -6.06 9.25 -15.70
CA SER A 29 -5.09 8.27 -15.18
C SER A 29 -5.28 8.04 -13.67
N VAL A 30 -5.32 6.78 -13.26
CA VAL A 30 -5.37 6.37 -11.85
C VAL A 30 -4.08 6.75 -11.12
N GLU A 31 -2.95 6.76 -11.83
CA GLU A 31 -1.64 7.16 -11.29
C GLU A 31 -1.62 8.65 -10.91
N ALA A 32 -2.50 9.46 -11.50
CA ALA A 32 -2.69 10.84 -11.05
C ALA A 32 -3.15 10.92 -9.58
N GLY A 33 -3.81 9.89 -9.06
CA GLY A 33 -4.16 9.78 -7.64
C GLY A 33 -2.93 9.75 -6.72
N LEU A 34 -1.77 9.30 -7.21
CA LEU A 34 -0.51 9.33 -6.47
C LEU A 34 0.02 10.75 -6.21
N ARG A 35 -0.51 11.77 -6.93
CA ARG A 35 -0.20 13.18 -6.64
C ARG A 35 -0.80 13.64 -5.30
N LEU A 36 -1.77 12.93 -4.78
CA LEU A 36 -2.30 13.17 -3.45
C LEU A 36 -1.35 12.52 -2.42
N ILE A 37 -0.64 13.33 -1.66
CA ILE A 37 0.41 12.89 -0.74
C ILE A 37 -0.03 11.73 0.17
N PRO A 38 -1.20 11.75 0.84
CA PRO A 38 -1.63 10.64 1.67
C PRO A 38 -1.83 9.32 0.89
N VAL A 39 -2.27 9.39 -0.38
CA VAL A 39 -2.42 8.19 -1.22
C VAL A 39 -1.06 7.60 -1.54
N PHE A 40 -0.10 8.45 -1.94
CA PHE A 40 1.28 8.01 -2.18
C PHE A 40 1.88 7.41 -0.90
N ALA A 41 1.75 8.08 0.23
CA ALA A 41 2.28 7.63 1.52
C ALA A 41 1.69 6.27 1.93
N ALA A 42 0.36 6.10 1.85
CA ALA A 42 -0.30 4.85 2.21
C ALA A 42 0.09 3.69 1.28
N THR A 43 0.12 3.94 -0.04
CA THR A 43 0.45 2.90 -1.02
C THR A 43 1.92 2.51 -0.97
N SER A 44 2.84 3.48 -0.82
CA SER A 44 4.27 3.19 -0.69
C SER A 44 4.56 2.47 0.63
N LEU A 45 3.97 2.90 1.76
CA LEU A 45 4.15 2.24 3.04
C LEU A 45 3.81 0.75 2.97
N ILE A 46 2.66 0.39 2.40
CA ILE A 46 2.25 -1.01 2.27
C ILE A 46 3.12 -1.76 1.26
N ALA A 47 3.34 -1.16 0.07
CA ALA A 47 4.07 -1.82 -1.01
C ALA A 47 5.54 -2.05 -0.67
N ASP A 48 6.23 -1.07 -0.08
CA ASP A 48 7.62 -1.18 0.34
C ASP A 48 7.78 -2.17 1.48
N THR A 49 6.90 -2.11 2.48
CA THR A 49 6.94 -3.07 3.59
C THR A 49 6.81 -4.50 3.08
N ILE A 50 5.80 -4.81 2.24
CA ILE A 50 5.61 -6.16 1.70
C ILE A 50 6.77 -6.56 0.79
N ALA A 51 7.27 -5.65 -0.05
CA ALA A 51 8.36 -5.93 -0.99
C ALA A 51 9.68 -6.29 -0.29
N THR A 52 9.92 -5.71 0.89
CA THR A 52 11.13 -5.97 1.69
C THR A 52 11.02 -7.22 2.54
N LEU A 53 9.81 -7.74 2.79
CA LEU A 53 9.63 -8.99 3.54
C LEU A 53 10.37 -10.16 2.89
N PRO A 54 10.96 -11.06 3.69
CA PRO A 54 11.48 -12.32 3.20
C PRO A 54 10.34 -13.19 2.61
N LEU A 55 10.42 -13.49 1.32
CA LEU A 55 9.53 -14.42 0.62
C LEU A 55 10.25 -15.76 0.46
N ARG A 56 9.66 -16.83 0.94
CA ARG A 56 10.26 -18.17 0.94
C ARG A 56 9.25 -19.21 0.48
N VAL A 57 9.76 -20.30 -0.08
CA VAL A 57 8.95 -21.49 -0.43
C VAL A 57 9.17 -22.57 0.61
N TYR A 58 8.07 -23.12 1.07
CA TYR A 58 8.00 -24.21 2.02
C TYR A 58 7.34 -25.42 1.38
N ARG A 59 7.62 -26.59 1.91
CA ARG A 59 6.92 -27.84 1.61
C ARG A 59 6.07 -28.23 2.79
N ASP A 60 4.80 -28.49 2.55
CA ASP A 60 3.91 -29.10 3.55
C ASP A 60 4.25 -30.58 3.68
N LEU A 61 4.56 -31.01 4.88
CA LEU A 61 4.86 -32.41 5.22
C LEU A 61 3.66 -33.14 5.84
N GLY A 62 2.51 -32.46 5.96
CA GLY A 62 1.34 -32.96 6.68
C GLY A 62 1.41 -32.63 8.18
N ASP A 63 0.29 -32.87 8.89
CA ASP A 63 0.13 -32.69 10.35
C ASP A 63 0.54 -31.27 10.85
N GLY A 64 0.47 -30.24 9.98
CA GLY A 64 0.86 -28.88 10.33
C GLY A 64 2.37 -28.63 10.32
N VAL A 65 3.18 -29.62 9.97
CA VAL A 65 4.64 -29.52 9.86
C VAL A 65 5.01 -29.01 8.49
N ARG A 66 5.92 -28.03 8.45
CA ARG A 66 6.46 -27.43 7.22
C ARG A 66 7.98 -27.47 7.23
N ASP A 67 8.56 -27.72 6.07
CA ASP A 67 10.00 -27.63 5.86
C ASP A 67 10.31 -26.56 4.81
N ARG A 68 11.39 -25.81 5.05
CA ARG A 68 11.86 -24.82 4.08
C ARG A 68 12.56 -25.53 2.93
N VAL A 69 12.13 -25.26 1.69
CA VAL A 69 12.81 -25.79 0.51
C VAL A 69 14.25 -25.27 0.47
N LYS A 70 15.22 -26.21 0.49
CA LYS A 70 16.67 -25.86 0.57
C LYS A 70 17.12 -25.00 -0.62
N VAL A 71 16.75 -25.39 -1.84
CA VAL A 71 17.02 -24.62 -3.07
C VAL A 71 15.75 -23.88 -3.43
N GLN A 72 15.72 -22.58 -3.15
CA GLN A 72 14.56 -21.76 -3.42
C GLN A 72 14.32 -21.59 -4.93
N PRO A 73 13.08 -21.72 -5.40
CA PRO A 73 12.75 -21.53 -6.82
C PRO A 73 13.12 -20.12 -7.32
N LYS A 74 13.49 -20.03 -8.59
CA LYS A 74 13.81 -18.76 -9.25
C LYS A 74 12.64 -17.76 -9.19
N LEU A 75 11.41 -18.25 -9.19
CA LEU A 75 10.18 -17.46 -9.03
C LEU A 75 10.18 -16.55 -7.80
N VAL A 76 10.82 -16.95 -6.70
CA VAL A 76 10.88 -16.15 -5.47
C VAL A 76 12.24 -15.48 -5.26
N THR A 77 13.31 -15.94 -5.91
CA THR A 77 14.65 -15.37 -5.75
C THR A 77 15.00 -14.34 -6.83
N SER A 78 14.60 -14.58 -8.08
CA SER A 78 14.87 -13.73 -9.24
C SER A 78 13.71 -13.84 -10.25
N PRO A 79 12.51 -13.32 -9.89
CA PRO A 79 11.27 -13.52 -10.64
C PRO A 79 11.20 -12.76 -11.95
N ALA A 80 12.10 -11.82 -12.19
CA ALA A 80 12.11 -10.99 -13.39
C ALA A 80 13.53 -10.83 -13.95
N PRO A 81 13.67 -10.71 -15.31
CA PRO A 81 15.00 -10.67 -15.94
C PRO A 81 15.74 -9.36 -15.73
N TYR A 82 15.02 -8.24 -15.54
CA TYR A 82 15.60 -6.89 -15.50
C TYR A 82 15.36 -6.14 -14.19
N THR A 83 14.61 -6.72 -13.24
CA THR A 83 14.29 -6.09 -11.96
C THR A 83 14.56 -7.04 -10.82
N GLY A 84 15.06 -6.51 -9.70
CA GLY A 84 15.22 -7.30 -8.48
C GLY A 84 13.86 -7.70 -7.88
N ARG A 85 13.87 -8.71 -7.01
CA ARG A 85 12.67 -9.23 -6.33
C ARG A 85 11.86 -8.12 -5.63
N ILE A 86 12.54 -7.19 -4.95
CA ILE A 86 11.87 -6.10 -4.23
C ILE A 86 11.06 -5.24 -5.21
N ALA A 87 11.67 -4.77 -6.29
CA ALA A 87 10.97 -3.96 -7.29
C ALA A 87 9.83 -4.74 -7.97
N TRP A 88 10.01 -6.04 -8.19
CA TRP A 88 8.99 -6.91 -8.78
C TRP A 88 7.76 -7.06 -7.88
N VAL A 89 7.96 -7.31 -6.57
CA VAL A 89 6.86 -7.38 -5.60
C VAL A 89 6.20 -6.01 -5.45
N HIS A 90 6.99 -4.94 -5.37
CA HIS A 90 6.48 -3.57 -5.28
C HIS A 90 5.57 -3.21 -6.47
N GLN A 91 5.93 -3.57 -7.71
CA GLN A 91 5.09 -3.35 -8.89
C GLN A 91 3.73 -4.03 -8.77
N ALA A 92 3.71 -5.29 -8.34
CA ALA A 92 2.47 -6.03 -8.14
C ALA A 92 1.60 -5.40 -7.03
N MET A 93 2.22 -5.05 -5.90
CA MET A 93 1.52 -4.42 -4.78
C MET A 93 0.95 -3.06 -5.17
N THR A 94 1.71 -2.23 -5.86
CA THR A 94 1.25 -0.92 -6.35
C THR A 94 0.05 -1.08 -7.29
N SER A 95 0.10 -2.06 -8.21
CA SER A 95 -1.02 -2.36 -9.09
C SER A 95 -2.27 -2.79 -8.31
N LEU A 96 -2.11 -3.66 -7.32
CA LEU A 96 -3.20 -4.10 -6.44
C LEU A 96 -3.80 -2.96 -5.64
N LEU A 97 -2.96 -2.14 -5.01
CA LEU A 97 -3.39 -1.05 -4.13
C LEU A 97 -4.12 0.07 -4.89
N LEU A 98 -3.69 0.36 -6.13
CA LEU A 98 -4.29 1.42 -6.93
C LEU A 98 -5.47 0.92 -7.78
N ARG A 99 -5.29 -0.23 -8.44
CA ARG A 99 -6.21 -0.75 -9.46
C ARG A 99 -7.05 -1.94 -9.02
N GLY A 100 -6.72 -2.54 -7.85
CA GLY A 100 -7.39 -3.74 -7.37
C GLY A 100 -7.01 -5.02 -8.11
N ASN A 101 -6.09 -4.94 -9.07
CA ASN A 101 -5.64 -6.07 -9.87
C ASN A 101 -4.15 -5.99 -10.15
N ALA A 102 -3.45 -7.13 -10.07
CA ALA A 102 -2.12 -7.28 -10.63
C ALA A 102 -2.15 -8.45 -11.61
N THR A 103 -1.82 -8.18 -12.87
CA THR A 103 -1.80 -9.19 -13.93
C THR A 103 -0.38 -9.34 -14.45
N GLY A 104 0.14 -10.54 -14.38
CA GLY A 104 1.45 -10.92 -14.88
C GLY A 104 1.34 -11.91 -16.03
N VAL A 105 2.34 -11.93 -16.92
CA VAL A 105 2.51 -12.93 -17.97
C VAL A 105 3.76 -13.74 -17.67
N VAL A 106 3.63 -15.06 -17.71
CA VAL A 106 4.75 -15.99 -17.58
C VAL A 106 5.65 -15.86 -18.80
N LEU A 107 6.91 -15.49 -18.57
CA LEU A 107 7.89 -15.35 -19.64
C LEU A 107 8.71 -16.63 -19.86
N ASN A 108 9.05 -17.29 -18.76
CA ASN A 108 9.87 -18.49 -18.82
C ASN A 108 9.40 -19.51 -17.77
N ARG A 109 9.66 -20.79 -18.09
CA ARG A 109 9.47 -21.91 -17.18
C ARG A 109 10.80 -22.62 -16.93
N ASP A 110 10.92 -23.28 -15.80
CA ASP A 110 12.07 -24.14 -15.51
C ASP A 110 11.94 -25.50 -16.22
N ALA A 111 12.94 -26.37 -16.04
CA ALA A 111 12.95 -27.71 -16.65
C ALA A 111 11.79 -28.61 -16.17
N ALA A 112 11.17 -28.31 -15.03
CA ALA A 112 10.01 -29.01 -14.50
C ALA A 112 8.67 -28.41 -15.00
N GLY A 113 8.72 -27.36 -15.85
CA GLY A 113 7.54 -26.68 -16.36
C GLY A 113 6.97 -25.63 -15.38
N THR A 114 7.61 -25.40 -14.23
CA THR A 114 7.17 -24.41 -13.26
C THR A 114 7.54 -23.00 -13.75
N PRO A 115 6.62 -22.00 -13.65
CA PRO A 115 6.95 -20.61 -13.97
C PRO A 115 8.16 -20.12 -13.19
N SER A 116 9.16 -19.61 -13.91
CA SER A 116 10.40 -19.12 -13.31
C SER A 116 10.53 -17.59 -13.36
N THR A 117 9.94 -16.98 -14.40
CA THR A 117 9.93 -15.52 -14.55
C THR A 117 8.56 -15.03 -14.99
N ILE A 118 8.11 -13.92 -14.37
CA ILE A 118 6.81 -13.31 -14.63
C ILE A 118 7.03 -11.81 -14.83
N ALA A 119 6.44 -11.26 -15.90
CA ALA A 119 6.40 -9.81 -16.16
C ALA A 119 5.03 -9.26 -15.80
N TRP A 120 4.99 -8.36 -14.81
CA TRP A 120 3.78 -7.61 -14.51
C TRP A 120 3.44 -6.66 -15.64
N GLN A 121 2.16 -6.65 -16.00
CA GLN A 121 1.63 -5.82 -17.08
C GLN A 121 1.02 -4.55 -16.50
N HIS A 122 1.15 -3.44 -17.23
CA HIS A 122 0.47 -2.21 -16.85
C HIS A 122 -1.05 -2.43 -16.94
N PRO A 123 -1.84 -2.08 -15.91
CA PRO A 123 -3.28 -2.39 -15.90
C PRO A 123 -4.07 -1.82 -17.09
N ASP A 124 -3.65 -0.69 -17.65
CA ASP A 124 -4.35 -0.05 -18.78
C ASP A 124 -4.20 -0.81 -20.11
N ILE A 125 -3.21 -1.70 -20.22
CA ILE A 125 -3.03 -2.54 -21.42
C ILE A 125 -3.61 -3.94 -21.24
N VAL A 126 -4.22 -4.22 -20.08
CA VAL A 126 -4.85 -5.51 -19.77
C VAL A 126 -6.35 -5.36 -19.83
N ARG A 127 -6.99 -6.19 -20.62
CA ARG A 127 -8.44 -6.33 -20.69
C ARG A 127 -8.84 -7.76 -20.33
N VAL A 128 -9.83 -7.90 -19.48
CA VAL A 128 -10.39 -9.20 -19.08
C VAL A 128 -11.81 -9.30 -19.62
N ASP A 129 -12.08 -10.36 -20.35
CA ASP A 129 -13.41 -10.68 -20.89
C ASP A 129 -14.01 -11.81 -20.05
N GLU A 130 -15.04 -11.47 -19.29
CA GLU A 130 -15.80 -12.39 -18.43
C GLU A 130 -17.12 -12.86 -19.07
N SER A 131 -17.34 -12.57 -20.34
CA SER A 131 -18.61 -12.91 -21.03
C SER A 131 -18.81 -14.42 -21.23
N GLN A 132 -17.73 -15.20 -21.19
CA GLN A 132 -17.73 -16.66 -21.34
C GLN A 132 -17.54 -17.36 -19.99
N TYR A 133 -17.74 -18.69 -19.99
CA TYR A 133 -17.57 -19.52 -18.79
C TYR A 133 -16.12 -19.44 -18.24
N LEU A 134 -15.13 -19.44 -19.14
CA LEU A 134 -13.73 -19.20 -18.77
C LEU A 134 -13.38 -17.75 -19.14
N PRO A 135 -12.74 -17.01 -18.22
CA PRO A 135 -12.28 -15.66 -18.50
C PRO A 135 -11.16 -15.68 -19.54
N ARG A 136 -11.14 -14.67 -20.40
CA ARG A 136 -10.06 -14.46 -21.38
C ARG A 136 -9.31 -13.19 -21.05
N PHE A 137 -8.00 -13.28 -21.08
CA PHE A 137 -7.10 -12.16 -20.80
C PHE A 137 -6.47 -11.66 -22.09
N PHE A 138 -6.49 -10.37 -22.29
CA PHE A 138 -5.88 -9.69 -23.41
C PHE A 138 -4.84 -8.70 -22.91
N VAL A 139 -3.64 -8.76 -23.47
CA VAL A 139 -2.56 -7.79 -23.20
C VAL A 139 -2.27 -7.08 -24.52
N ARG A 140 -2.43 -5.76 -24.57
CA ARG A 140 -2.36 -4.97 -25.81
C ARG A 140 -3.23 -5.56 -26.93
N GLU A 141 -4.46 -5.94 -26.57
CA GLU A 141 -5.45 -6.57 -27.46
C GLU A 141 -5.05 -7.96 -28.03
N VAL A 142 -3.93 -8.55 -27.59
CA VAL A 142 -3.53 -9.90 -27.93
C VAL A 142 -3.99 -10.84 -26.81
N GLU A 143 -4.73 -11.87 -27.16
CA GLU A 143 -5.19 -12.89 -26.20
C GLU A 143 -4.00 -13.69 -25.66
N VAL A 144 -3.91 -13.79 -24.34
CA VAL A 144 -2.89 -14.57 -23.64
C VAL A 144 -3.54 -15.83 -23.07
N PRO A 145 -2.99 -17.02 -23.34
CA PRO A 145 -3.50 -18.26 -22.77
C PRO A 145 -3.59 -18.20 -21.25
N LEU A 146 -4.67 -18.72 -20.68
CA LEU A 146 -4.90 -18.69 -19.23
C LEU A 146 -3.77 -19.35 -18.42
N SER A 147 -3.10 -20.37 -19.02
CA SER A 147 -1.93 -21.01 -18.42
C SER A 147 -0.71 -20.11 -18.29
N GLU A 148 -0.65 -19.02 -19.06
CA GLU A 148 0.46 -18.05 -19.03
C GLU A 148 0.10 -16.78 -18.27
N VAL A 149 -1.11 -16.70 -17.71
CA VAL A 149 -1.56 -15.54 -16.94
C VAL A 149 -1.45 -15.81 -15.45
N VAL A 150 -0.92 -14.85 -14.73
CA VAL A 150 -0.95 -14.78 -13.26
C VAL A 150 -1.80 -13.57 -12.89
N HIS A 151 -2.97 -13.82 -12.34
CA HIS A 151 -3.89 -12.76 -11.94
C HIS A 151 -4.11 -12.78 -10.42
N VAL A 152 -3.87 -11.64 -9.80
CA VAL A 152 -4.09 -11.42 -8.37
C VAL A 152 -5.14 -10.32 -8.22
N PRO A 153 -6.39 -10.65 -7.89
CA PRO A 153 -7.43 -9.66 -7.70
C PRO A 153 -7.57 -9.25 -6.22
N ALA A 154 -8.07 -8.04 -6.01
CA ALA A 154 -8.49 -7.55 -4.70
C ALA A 154 -9.88 -6.91 -4.78
N TYR A 155 -10.63 -6.93 -3.68
CA TYR A 155 -11.99 -6.37 -3.63
C TYR A 155 -12.94 -6.95 -4.69
N VAL A 156 -12.94 -8.27 -4.81
CA VAL A 156 -13.73 -8.99 -5.83
C VAL A 156 -15.19 -9.02 -5.43
N LEU A 157 -16.08 -8.73 -6.38
CA LEU A 157 -17.52 -8.88 -6.19
C LEU A 157 -18.02 -10.25 -6.67
N PRO A 158 -19.11 -10.77 -6.11
CA PRO A 158 -19.69 -12.03 -6.58
C PRO A 158 -19.98 -11.99 -8.09
N GLY A 159 -19.54 -13.01 -8.82
CA GLY A 159 -19.75 -13.15 -10.27
C GLY A 159 -18.70 -12.48 -11.15
N SER A 160 -17.72 -11.77 -10.58
CA SER A 160 -16.57 -11.23 -11.30
C SER A 160 -15.27 -11.80 -10.74
N ILE A 161 -14.25 -11.96 -11.57
CA ILE A 161 -12.89 -12.28 -11.15
C ILE A 161 -12.02 -11.02 -11.07
N VAL A 162 -12.50 -9.91 -11.62
CA VAL A 162 -11.78 -8.64 -11.65
C VAL A 162 -12.02 -7.87 -10.37
N GLY A 163 -10.95 -7.48 -9.71
CA GLY A 163 -11.00 -6.67 -8.49
C GLY A 163 -11.34 -5.21 -8.76
N LEU A 164 -11.98 -4.58 -7.80
CA LEU A 164 -12.35 -3.17 -7.87
C LEU A 164 -11.17 -2.27 -7.52
N SER A 165 -10.98 -1.20 -8.29
CA SER A 165 -9.97 -0.18 -8.00
C SER A 165 -10.39 0.69 -6.83
N PRO A 166 -9.63 0.77 -5.73
CA PRO A 166 -9.92 1.69 -4.62
C PRO A 166 -9.98 3.16 -5.07
N LEU A 167 -9.09 3.56 -5.98
CA LEU A 167 -9.06 4.94 -6.49
C LEU A 167 -10.30 5.27 -7.34
N ARG A 168 -10.86 4.31 -8.06
CA ARG A 168 -12.13 4.52 -8.78
C ARG A 168 -13.32 4.55 -7.84
N LEU A 169 -13.37 3.65 -6.86
CA LEU A 169 -14.46 3.59 -5.88
C LEU A 169 -14.59 4.88 -5.07
N PHE A 170 -13.46 5.44 -4.64
CA PHE A 170 -13.40 6.63 -3.79
C PHE A 170 -12.95 7.89 -4.57
N LYS A 171 -13.20 7.91 -5.90
CA LYS A 171 -12.78 9.01 -6.79
C LYS A 171 -13.21 10.38 -6.26
N MET A 172 -14.47 10.51 -5.82
CA MET A 172 -15.00 11.78 -5.32
C MET A 172 -14.24 12.31 -4.10
N GLN A 173 -13.90 11.41 -3.16
CA GLN A 173 -13.17 11.77 -1.95
C GLN A 173 -11.74 12.22 -2.27
N PHE A 174 -11.06 11.51 -3.16
CA PHE A 174 -9.72 11.85 -3.59
C PHE A 174 -9.69 13.14 -4.39
N GLU A 175 -10.66 13.36 -5.30
CA GLU A 175 -10.80 14.61 -6.02
C GLU A 175 -11.07 15.79 -5.10
N ALA A 176 -11.91 15.61 -4.07
CA ALA A 176 -12.16 16.65 -3.08
C ALA A 176 -10.87 17.06 -2.36
N GLY A 177 -10.03 16.09 -1.97
CA GLY A 177 -8.72 16.33 -1.38
C GLY A 177 -7.77 17.09 -2.31
N MET A 178 -7.71 16.70 -3.59
CA MET A 178 -6.88 17.39 -4.60
C MET A 178 -7.36 18.82 -4.87
N ARG A 179 -8.68 19.04 -4.92
CA ARG A 179 -9.27 20.37 -5.07
C ARG A 179 -8.96 21.25 -3.86
N ALA A 180 -9.01 20.71 -2.65
CA ALA A 180 -8.61 21.45 -1.45
C ALA A 180 -7.14 21.87 -1.51
N GLN A 181 -6.23 20.97 -1.90
CA GLN A 181 -4.81 21.32 -2.07
C GLN A 181 -4.59 22.38 -3.15
N LYS A 182 -5.28 22.24 -4.29
CA LYS A 182 -5.20 23.23 -5.37
C LYS A 182 -5.72 24.59 -4.90
N PHE A 183 -6.84 24.61 -4.19
CA PHE A 183 -7.37 25.85 -3.62
C PHE A 183 -6.35 26.53 -2.70
N GLY A 184 -5.69 25.78 -1.82
CA GLY A 184 -4.62 26.30 -0.98
C GLY A 184 -3.46 26.88 -1.77
N LEU A 185 -2.99 26.16 -2.80
CA LEU A 185 -1.92 26.64 -3.67
C LEU A 185 -2.31 27.93 -4.41
N ASP A 186 -3.51 27.99 -4.95
CA ASP A 186 -4.02 29.17 -5.64
C ASP A 186 -4.19 30.36 -4.68
N TRP A 187 -4.59 30.06 -3.42
CA TRP A 187 -4.66 31.05 -2.35
C TRP A 187 -3.28 31.65 -2.04
N TYR A 188 -2.26 30.80 -1.84
CA TYR A 188 -0.90 31.26 -1.56
C TYR A 188 -0.27 32.00 -2.76
N ARG A 189 -0.57 31.56 -3.99
CA ARG A 189 -0.04 32.20 -5.23
C ARG A 189 -0.63 33.57 -5.49
N ASN A 190 -1.92 33.74 -5.23
CA ASN A 190 -2.62 35.00 -5.48
C ASN A 190 -2.40 36.03 -4.36
N GLY A 191 -1.56 35.69 -3.36
CA GLY A 191 -1.39 36.48 -2.15
C GLY A 191 -2.67 36.43 -1.30
N THR A 192 -2.57 36.86 -0.06
CA THR A 192 -3.70 37.06 0.84
C THR A 192 -4.55 38.29 0.49
N ALA A 193 -4.43 38.76 -0.77
CA ALA A 193 -5.27 39.87 -1.24
C ALA A 193 -6.72 39.36 -1.31
N PRO A 194 -7.57 39.75 -0.39
CA PRO A 194 -8.96 39.37 -0.44
C PRO A 194 -9.54 39.85 -1.77
N THR A 195 -10.40 39.06 -2.36
CA THR A 195 -11.25 39.48 -3.45
C THR A 195 -12.08 40.66 -2.90
N GLY A 196 -11.56 41.87 -3.03
CA GLY A 196 -12.18 43.06 -2.50
C GLY A 196 -13.17 43.64 -3.50
N LYS A 197 -14.15 44.34 -2.99
CA LYS A 197 -15.06 45.16 -3.77
C LYS A 197 -14.53 46.58 -3.75
N LEU A 198 -14.06 47.04 -4.92
CA LEU A 198 -13.73 48.43 -5.12
C LEU A 198 -15.01 49.16 -5.58
N ARG A 199 -15.50 50.07 -4.80
CA ARG A 199 -16.71 50.83 -5.08
C ARG A 199 -16.35 52.33 -5.23
N ASN A 200 -16.82 52.93 -6.32
CA ASN A 200 -16.85 54.41 -6.39
C ASN A 200 -18.11 54.88 -5.67
N THR A 201 -17.94 55.80 -4.73
CA THR A 201 -19.05 56.31 -3.89
C THR A 201 -19.79 57.49 -4.54
N GLN A 202 -19.21 58.11 -5.54
CA GLN A 202 -19.76 59.35 -6.15
C GLN A 202 -20.28 59.18 -7.58
N GLN A 203 -19.75 58.21 -8.35
CA GLN A 203 -20.11 58.06 -9.77
C GLN A 203 -20.25 56.61 -10.18
N THR A 204 -21.14 56.34 -11.17
CA THR A 204 -21.22 55.02 -11.81
C THR A 204 -20.07 54.89 -12.81
N VAL A 205 -19.18 53.95 -12.57
CA VAL A 205 -17.98 53.71 -13.36
C VAL A 205 -18.35 52.97 -14.67
N SER A 206 -17.84 53.43 -15.78
CA SER A 206 -18.01 52.75 -17.05
C SER A 206 -17.24 51.42 -17.08
N SER A 207 -17.69 50.44 -17.88
CA SER A 207 -17.04 49.12 -18.01
C SER A 207 -15.59 49.24 -18.51
N ARG A 208 -15.20 50.28 -19.18
CA ARG A 208 -13.84 50.53 -19.68
C ARG A 208 -12.93 51.02 -18.56
N GLU A 209 -13.41 51.90 -17.71
CA GLU A 209 -12.69 52.44 -16.55
C GLU A 209 -12.54 51.36 -15.47
N ALA A 210 -13.59 50.61 -15.22
CA ALA A 210 -13.55 49.48 -14.27
C ALA A 210 -12.45 48.46 -14.66
N ARG A 211 -12.29 48.16 -15.94
CA ARG A 211 -11.20 47.28 -16.41
C ARG A 211 -9.81 47.85 -16.19
N LYS A 212 -9.62 49.15 -16.40
CA LYS A 212 -8.32 49.82 -16.17
C LYS A 212 -7.94 49.83 -14.69
N ILE A 213 -8.90 50.11 -13.82
CA ILE A 213 -8.69 50.16 -12.38
C ILE A 213 -8.41 48.75 -11.85
N LYS A 214 -9.15 47.74 -12.31
CA LYS A 214 -8.90 46.34 -11.99
C LYS A 214 -7.51 45.88 -12.41
N ALA A 215 -7.01 46.31 -13.56
CA ALA A 215 -5.65 46.00 -14.05
C ALA A 215 -4.59 46.60 -13.14
N ARG A 216 -4.69 47.92 -12.84
CA ARG A 216 -3.77 48.62 -11.92
C ARG A 216 -3.77 48.05 -10.53
N PHE A 217 -4.95 47.70 -9.99
CA PHE A 217 -5.06 47.07 -8.68
C PHE A 217 -4.37 45.69 -8.63
N LYS A 218 -4.54 44.90 -9.68
CA LYS A 218 -3.85 43.58 -9.79
C LYS A 218 -2.33 43.73 -9.87
N GLU A 219 -1.86 44.74 -10.61
CA GLU A 219 -0.44 45.05 -10.79
C GLU A 219 0.17 45.49 -9.44
N ALA A 220 -0.43 46.44 -8.76
CA ALA A 220 0.02 46.89 -7.45
C ALA A 220 0.04 45.75 -6.40
N VAL A 221 -0.96 44.91 -6.41
CA VAL A 221 -1.02 43.73 -5.50
C VAL A 221 0.05 42.69 -5.87
N ALA A 222 0.33 42.47 -7.17
CA ALA A 222 1.35 41.51 -7.60
C ALA A 222 2.76 41.98 -7.23
N ASP A 223 3.00 43.30 -7.28
CA ASP A 223 4.29 43.90 -6.98
C ASP A 223 4.46 44.23 -5.48
N GLY A 224 3.42 43.96 -4.68
CA GLY A 224 3.44 44.29 -3.24
C GLY A 224 3.44 45.78 -2.92
N ASP A 225 3.01 46.60 -3.89
CA ASP A 225 3.04 48.05 -3.81
C ASP A 225 1.70 48.63 -3.31
N LEU A 226 1.75 49.87 -2.83
CA LEU A 226 0.59 50.61 -2.33
C LEU A 226 -0.33 51.03 -3.49
N PHE A 227 -1.59 50.56 -3.44
CA PHE A 227 -2.59 51.01 -4.37
C PHE A 227 -3.22 52.33 -3.89
N VAL A 228 -2.84 53.44 -4.55
CA VAL A 228 -3.33 54.78 -4.24
C VAL A 228 -4.54 55.11 -5.11
N THR A 229 -5.67 55.43 -4.47
CA THR A 229 -6.91 55.86 -5.15
C THR A 229 -7.35 57.23 -4.70
N GLY A 230 -8.27 57.88 -5.45
CA GLY A 230 -8.92 59.10 -5.02
C GLY A 230 -9.86 58.86 -3.84
N ALA A 231 -10.21 59.96 -3.14
CA ALA A 231 -11.09 59.92 -1.95
C ALA A 231 -12.51 59.41 -2.22
N ASP A 232 -12.89 59.27 -3.50
CA ASP A 232 -14.16 58.78 -3.98
C ASP A 232 -14.25 57.25 -4.13
N TRP A 233 -13.16 56.54 -3.82
CA TRP A 233 -13.09 55.08 -3.89
C TRP A 233 -13.01 54.43 -2.53
N ASP A 234 -13.93 53.54 -2.29
CA ASP A 234 -13.96 52.71 -1.08
C ASP A 234 -13.59 51.27 -1.41
N TYR A 235 -12.68 50.70 -0.59
CA TYR A 235 -12.24 49.32 -0.71
C TYR A 235 -12.80 48.51 0.44
N GLU A 236 -13.75 47.65 0.13
CA GLU A 236 -14.29 46.66 1.05
C GLU A 236 -13.63 45.31 0.78
N ALA A 237 -12.75 44.89 1.69
CA ALA A 237 -12.19 43.57 1.65
C ALA A 237 -13.29 42.54 1.92
N LEU A 238 -13.57 41.70 0.92
CA LEU A 238 -14.40 40.51 1.12
C LEU A 238 -13.54 39.48 1.90
N THR A 239 -13.48 39.62 3.19
CA THR A 239 -12.84 38.68 4.07
C THR A 239 -13.57 37.36 4.03
N VAL A 240 -13.00 36.39 3.33
CA VAL A 240 -13.34 34.98 3.56
C VAL A 240 -12.60 34.58 4.82
N THR A 241 -13.30 34.71 5.94
CA THR A 241 -12.82 34.33 7.27
C THR A 241 -12.68 32.81 7.40
N PRO A 242 -12.00 32.32 8.28
CA PRO A 242 -10.65 31.83 8.59
C PRO A 242 -10.32 30.58 7.81
N ALA A 243 -9.82 30.74 6.61
CA ALA A 243 -9.47 29.66 5.70
C ALA A 243 -8.36 28.73 6.23
N ASP A 244 -7.43 29.25 7.06
CA ASP A 244 -6.24 28.51 7.41
C ASP A 244 -6.51 27.32 8.34
N ALA A 245 -7.30 27.49 9.39
CA ALA A 245 -7.64 26.41 10.31
C ALA A 245 -8.53 25.36 9.63
N GLN A 246 -9.51 25.79 8.84
CA GLN A 246 -10.40 24.89 8.10
C GLN A 246 -9.66 24.15 6.97
N PHE A 247 -8.71 24.81 6.33
CA PHE A 247 -7.88 24.19 5.29
C PHE A 247 -6.98 23.08 5.84
N LEU A 248 -6.29 23.34 6.96
CA LEU A 248 -5.49 22.33 7.64
C LEU A 248 -6.35 21.16 8.16
N ALA A 249 -7.53 21.46 8.71
CA ALA A 249 -8.48 20.42 9.11
C ALA A 249 -8.95 19.58 7.92
N GLN A 250 -9.20 20.20 6.76
CA GLN A 250 -9.59 19.46 5.55
C GLN A 250 -8.47 18.57 5.00
N ILE A 251 -7.21 19.02 5.05
CA ILE A 251 -6.06 18.19 4.66
C ILE A 251 -5.94 16.98 5.58
N LYS A 252 -6.02 17.18 6.90
CA LYS A 252 -5.98 16.09 7.87
C LYS A 252 -7.16 15.13 7.72
N ALA A 253 -8.38 15.64 7.52
CA ALA A 253 -9.55 14.83 7.26
C ALA A 253 -9.39 13.98 5.97
N THR A 254 -8.81 14.55 4.92
CA THR A 254 -8.50 13.81 3.68
C THR A 254 -7.50 12.68 3.93
N ALA A 255 -6.43 12.96 4.67
CA ALA A 255 -5.44 11.94 5.03
C ALA A 255 -6.08 10.82 5.88
N THR A 256 -6.92 11.18 6.84
CA THR A 256 -7.65 10.21 7.68
C THR A 256 -8.59 9.33 6.83
N GLN A 257 -9.30 9.90 5.85
CA GLN A 257 -10.13 9.12 4.92
C GLN A 257 -9.30 8.14 4.08
N VAL A 258 -8.15 8.58 3.56
CA VAL A 258 -7.21 7.71 2.85
C VAL A 258 -6.72 6.58 3.75
N ALA A 259 -6.37 6.90 5.00
CA ALA A 259 -5.94 5.91 6.00
C ALA A 259 -6.97 4.79 6.19
N VAL A 260 -8.25 5.15 6.26
CA VAL A 260 -9.36 4.17 6.38
C VAL A 260 -9.44 3.25 5.16
N VAL A 261 -9.30 3.80 3.95
CA VAL A 261 -9.34 3.01 2.70
C VAL A 261 -8.23 1.96 2.66
N TYR A 262 -7.02 2.35 3.03
CA TYR A 262 -5.84 1.47 3.01
C TYR A 262 -5.58 0.73 4.32
N ARG A 263 -6.37 1.00 5.37
CA ARG A 263 -6.25 0.38 6.71
C ARG A 263 -4.90 0.62 7.38
N VAL A 264 -4.31 1.78 7.11
CA VAL A 264 -3.10 2.27 7.77
C VAL A 264 -3.45 3.22 8.90
N ALA A 265 -2.51 3.48 9.81
CA ALA A 265 -2.75 4.48 10.85
C ALA A 265 -2.73 5.89 10.24
N PRO A 266 -3.66 6.79 10.58
CA PRO A 266 -3.71 8.13 10.01
C PRO A 266 -2.42 8.92 10.23
N GLU A 267 -1.78 8.75 11.38
CA GLU A 267 -0.51 9.38 11.75
C GLU A 267 0.64 9.03 10.80
N ASP A 268 0.66 7.82 10.25
CA ASP A 268 1.71 7.36 9.33
C ASP A 268 1.67 8.08 7.97
N ILE A 269 0.54 8.69 7.64
CA ILE A 269 0.31 9.35 6.34
C ILE A 269 -0.08 10.82 6.45
N GLY A 270 0.19 11.43 7.60
CA GLY A 270 -0.08 12.87 7.85
C GLY A 270 -1.53 13.19 8.22
N GLY A 271 -2.30 12.22 8.68
CA GLY A 271 -3.65 12.40 9.23
C GLY A 271 -3.65 12.87 10.68
N GLU A 272 -4.82 12.79 11.31
CA GLU A 272 -4.97 13.14 12.71
C GLU A 272 -4.24 12.14 13.61
N THR A 273 -3.43 12.67 14.52
CA THR A 273 -2.75 11.86 15.53
C THR A 273 -3.72 11.48 16.63
N GLY A 274 -3.78 10.18 16.93
CA GLY A 274 -4.42 9.68 18.15
C GLY A 274 -3.66 10.10 19.42
N THR A 275 -4.14 9.67 20.57
CA THR A 275 -3.54 9.92 21.89
C THR A 275 -2.08 9.51 21.96
N SER A 276 -1.29 10.24 22.76
CA SER A 276 0.13 10.06 23.09
C SER A 276 0.65 8.61 22.99
N LEU A 277 1.63 8.38 22.10
CA LEU A 277 2.24 7.08 21.86
C LEU A 277 3.23 6.74 22.99
N THR A 278 2.98 5.68 23.74
CA THR A 278 3.92 5.01 24.62
C THR A 278 4.60 3.85 23.88
N TYR A 279 5.76 3.35 24.33
CA TYR A 279 6.47 2.24 23.70
C TYR A 279 5.61 0.98 23.51
N SER A 280 4.80 0.62 24.48
CA SER A 280 3.84 -0.49 24.39
C SER A 280 2.76 -0.27 23.32
N THR A 281 2.45 0.99 23.01
CA THR A 281 1.49 1.37 21.97
C THR A 281 2.09 1.25 20.57
N LEU A 282 3.39 1.49 20.40
CA LEU A 282 4.10 1.34 19.13
C LEU A 282 4.13 -0.12 18.68
N GLU A 283 4.55 -1.05 19.56
CA GLU A 283 4.57 -2.47 19.26
C GLU A 283 3.18 -3.03 18.92
N GLN A 284 2.16 -2.56 19.65
CA GLN A 284 0.77 -2.92 19.33
C GLN A 284 0.29 -2.36 17.99
N ASN A 285 0.76 -1.18 17.60
CA ASN A 285 0.43 -0.57 16.30
C ASN A 285 1.09 -1.33 15.16
N ASP A 286 2.36 -1.73 15.30
CA ASP A 286 3.06 -2.57 14.33
C ASP A 286 2.35 -3.92 14.13
N LEU A 287 1.91 -4.54 15.21
CA LEU A 287 1.14 -5.79 15.17
C LEU A 287 -0.23 -5.60 14.51
N LYS A 288 -0.92 -4.48 14.79
CA LYS A 288 -2.19 -4.12 14.11
C LYS A 288 -1.96 -3.89 12.62
N PHE A 289 -0.89 -3.16 12.26
CA PHE A 289 -0.52 -2.92 10.86
C PHE A 289 -0.24 -4.24 10.14
N ALA A 290 0.59 -5.11 10.72
CA ALA A 290 0.87 -6.43 10.15
C ALA A 290 -0.40 -7.26 9.93
N LYS A 291 -1.27 -7.35 10.93
CA LYS A 291 -2.49 -8.19 10.88
C LYS A 291 -3.61 -7.60 10.03
N ARG A 292 -3.82 -6.28 10.06
CA ARG A 292 -4.98 -5.65 9.44
C ARG A 292 -4.69 -5.07 8.06
N ALA A 293 -3.50 -4.49 7.88
CA ALA A 293 -3.09 -3.90 6.61
C ALA A 293 -2.34 -4.89 5.72
N LEU A 294 -1.28 -5.56 6.21
CA LEU A 294 -0.39 -6.36 5.36
C LEU A 294 -0.91 -7.76 5.06
N LEU A 295 -1.39 -8.49 6.08
CA LEU A 295 -1.81 -9.89 5.94
C LEU A 295 -2.82 -10.14 4.80
N PRO A 296 -3.86 -9.31 4.58
CA PRO A 296 -4.79 -9.54 3.48
C PRO A 296 -4.15 -9.42 2.08
N TRP A 297 -3.11 -8.60 1.93
CA TRP A 297 -2.40 -8.42 0.67
C TRP A 297 -1.39 -9.55 0.44
N THR A 298 -0.60 -9.88 1.47
CA THR A 298 0.37 -10.97 1.39
C THR A 298 -0.33 -12.29 1.12
N ALA A 299 -1.45 -12.59 1.78
CA ALA A 299 -2.18 -13.83 1.59
C ALA A 299 -2.66 -14.03 0.15
N ARG A 300 -3.21 -12.98 -0.51
CA ARG A 300 -3.60 -13.06 -1.93
C ARG A 300 -2.42 -13.34 -2.85
N PHE A 301 -1.30 -12.68 -2.57
CA PHE A 301 -0.10 -12.84 -3.37
C PHE A 301 0.54 -14.21 -3.15
N GLU A 302 0.58 -14.68 -1.90
CA GLU A 302 1.03 -16.03 -1.52
C GLU A 302 0.21 -17.12 -2.21
N GLU A 303 -1.11 -16.98 -2.21
CA GLU A 303 -2.03 -17.89 -2.89
C GLU A 303 -1.74 -17.95 -4.40
N ALA A 304 -1.64 -16.79 -5.04
CA ALA A 304 -1.35 -16.71 -6.47
C ALA A 304 0.00 -17.35 -6.83
N LEU A 305 1.05 -17.10 -6.05
CA LEU A 305 2.37 -17.71 -6.26
C LEU A 305 2.36 -19.22 -5.94
N SER A 306 1.65 -19.63 -4.89
CA SER A 306 1.56 -21.03 -4.50
C SER A 306 0.88 -21.89 -5.55
N ASN A 307 -0.11 -21.34 -6.26
CA ASN A 307 -0.78 -22.01 -7.38
C ASN A 307 0.13 -22.26 -8.60
N LEU A 308 1.29 -21.57 -8.67
CA LEU A 308 2.29 -21.75 -9.71
C LEU A 308 3.36 -22.78 -9.34
N LEU A 309 3.44 -23.16 -8.06
CA LEU A 309 4.44 -24.08 -7.55
C LEU A 309 3.96 -25.54 -7.62
N PRO A 310 4.86 -26.52 -7.79
CA PRO A 310 4.50 -27.93 -7.71
C PRO A 310 4.05 -28.29 -6.28
N ARG A 311 2.91 -28.93 -6.16
CA ARG A 311 2.44 -29.42 -4.86
C ARG A 311 3.40 -30.46 -4.28
N PRO A 312 3.62 -30.48 -2.96
CA PRO A 312 2.96 -29.72 -1.89
C PRO A 312 3.69 -28.42 -1.48
N GLN A 313 4.37 -27.76 -2.42
CA GLN A 313 5.08 -26.50 -2.16
C GLN A 313 4.13 -25.32 -2.16
N TYR A 314 4.44 -24.31 -1.33
CA TYR A 314 3.73 -23.05 -1.27
C TYR A 314 4.69 -21.88 -0.92
N ALA A 315 4.37 -20.70 -1.40
CA ALA A 315 5.11 -19.47 -1.10
C ALA A 315 4.54 -18.78 0.12
N ARG A 316 5.39 -18.19 0.97
CA ARG A 316 4.96 -17.45 2.15
C ARG A 316 5.91 -16.29 2.46
N PHE A 317 5.33 -15.15 2.81
CA PHE A 317 6.05 -14.03 3.39
C PHE A 317 6.28 -14.26 4.90
N ASN A 318 7.41 -13.80 5.39
CA ASN A 318 7.67 -13.77 6.83
C ASN A 318 7.21 -12.44 7.41
N LEU A 319 5.98 -12.39 7.91
CA LEU A 319 5.42 -11.20 8.56
C LEU A 319 6.02 -10.91 9.93
N ASP A 320 6.66 -11.91 10.57
CA ASP A 320 7.32 -11.69 11.86
C ASP A 320 8.48 -10.69 11.75
N ALA A 321 8.98 -10.48 10.53
CA ALA A 321 10.01 -9.45 10.26
C ALA A 321 9.51 -8.02 10.48
N VAL A 322 8.19 -7.76 10.41
CA VAL A 322 7.59 -6.43 10.66
C VAL A 322 7.50 -6.14 12.15
N SER A 323 7.13 -7.14 12.92
CA SER A 323 6.96 -7.06 14.38
C SER A 323 8.16 -7.61 15.13
N ARG A 324 9.38 -7.45 14.59
CA ARG A 324 10.58 -7.87 15.32
C ARG A 324 10.61 -7.15 16.65
N ALA A 325 10.15 -7.83 17.68
CA ALA A 325 10.35 -7.42 19.06
C ALA A 325 11.81 -7.02 19.30
N ASP A 326 12.06 -6.19 20.25
CA ASP A 326 13.43 -5.85 20.62
C ASP A 326 14.25 -7.11 20.90
N LEU A 327 15.57 -6.98 20.89
CA LEU A 327 16.48 -8.11 21.08
C LEU A 327 16.20 -8.85 22.40
N MET A 328 15.84 -8.11 23.45
CA MET A 328 15.58 -8.69 24.77
C MET A 328 14.33 -9.59 24.74
N THR A 329 13.24 -9.09 24.20
CA THR A 329 11.97 -9.84 24.07
C THR A 329 12.14 -11.09 23.21
N ARG A 330 12.92 -11.00 22.11
CA ARG A 330 13.23 -12.18 21.29
C ARG A 330 14.05 -13.22 22.03
N MET A 331 15.10 -12.79 22.75
CA MET A 331 15.93 -13.71 23.53
C MET A 331 15.13 -14.38 24.65
N GLN A 332 14.20 -13.66 25.26
CA GLN A 332 13.26 -14.27 26.24
C GLN A 332 12.33 -15.28 25.59
N ALA A 333 11.81 -15.02 24.40
CA ALA A 333 10.99 -15.96 23.66
C ALA A 333 11.77 -17.23 23.29
N HIS A 334 13.01 -17.11 22.82
CA HIS A 334 13.90 -18.24 22.56
C HIS A 334 14.23 -19.04 23.85
N ASP A 335 14.49 -18.35 24.97
CA ASP A 335 14.73 -19.02 26.26
C ASP A 335 13.52 -19.86 26.70
N ILE A 336 12.30 -19.32 26.54
CA ILE A 336 11.06 -20.03 26.86
C ILE A 336 10.86 -21.20 25.88
N ALA A 337 11.07 -21.01 24.58
CA ALA A 337 10.89 -22.05 23.58
C ALA A 337 11.87 -23.22 23.77
N LEU A 338 13.15 -22.91 24.04
CA LEU A 338 14.19 -23.89 24.35
C LEU A 338 13.88 -24.68 25.62
N LYS A 339 13.44 -24.01 26.69
CA LYS A 339 13.10 -24.66 27.97
C LYS A 339 11.90 -25.61 27.86
N ASN A 340 10.96 -25.28 26.96
CA ASN A 340 9.76 -26.11 26.73
C ASN A 340 9.94 -27.13 25.58
N GLY A 341 11.11 -27.27 25.01
CA GLY A 341 11.39 -28.19 23.91
C GLY A 341 10.68 -27.87 22.59
N LEU A 342 10.19 -26.62 22.44
CA LEU A 342 9.53 -26.15 21.21
C LEU A 342 10.53 -25.74 20.15
N GLU A 343 11.76 -25.48 20.54
CA GLU A 343 12.84 -25.01 19.68
C GLU A 343 14.17 -25.64 20.09
N THR A 344 15.01 -25.95 19.12
CA THR A 344 16.39 -26.36 19.34
C THR A 344 17.33 -25.16 19.24
N ASN A 345 18.55 -25.28 19.81
CA ASN A 345 19.57 -24.22 19.70
C ASN A 345 19.88 -23.86 18.24
N ASP A 346 19.88 -24.82 17.34
CA ASP A 346 20.18 -24.61 15.93
C ASP A 346 19.05 -23.90 15.21
N GLU A 347 17.79 -24.21 15.57
CA GLU A 347 16.61 -23.49 15.04
C GLU A 347 16.61 -22.04 15.52
N GLY A 348 16.85 -21.77 16.82
CA GLY A 348 16.94 -20.42 17.35
C GLY A 348 18.06 -19.61 16.71
N ARG A 349 19.22 -20.23 16.50
CA ARG A 349 20.32 -19.60 15.77
C ARG A 349 19.97 -19.29 14.31
N ALA A 350 19.27 -20.20 13.66
CA ALA A 350 18.80 -20.01 12.28
C ALA A 350 17.76 -18.88 12.16
N LEU A 351 16.89 -18.72 13.16
CA LEU A 351 15.93 -17.62 13.24
C LEU A 351 16.63 -16.25 13.41
N GLU A 352 17.75 -16.24 14.15
CA GLU A 352 18.62 -15.07 14.34
C GLU A 352 19.70 -14.94 13.25
N GLU A 353 19.58 -15.67 12.14
CA GLU A 353 20.52 -15.66 11.00
C GLU A 353 21.97 -15.99 11.38
N ARG A 354 22.17 -16.77 12.43
CA ARG A 354 23.47 -17.23 12.89
C ARG A 354 23.75 -18.65 12.39
N PRO A 355 24.99 -18.96 11.98
CA PRO A 355 25.36 -20.33 11.59
C PRO A 355 25.27 -21.29 12.76
N HIS A 356 25.15 -22.59 12.50
CA HIS A 356 25.23 -23.62 13.53
C HIS A 356 26.52 -23.51 14.33
N LEU A 357 26.49 -23.95 15.60
CA LEU A 357 27.69 -23.98 16.43
C LEU A 357 28.65 -25.01 15.86
N THR A 358 29.92 -24.64 15.77
CA THR A 358 31.00 -25.60 15.48
C THR A 358 31.24 -26.51 16.70
N PRO A 359 31.78 -27.73 16.50
CA PRO A 359 32.15 -28.61 17.61
C PRO A 359 33.01 -27.93 18.68
N ASP A 360 33.98 -27.07 18.24
CA ASP A 360 34.84 -26.34 19.17
C ASP A 360 34.07 -25.31 19.98
N GLN A 361 33.09 -24.62 19.37
CA GLN A 361 32.23 -23.68 20.09
C GLN A 361 31.32 -24.40 21.09
N ILE A 362 30.80 -25.58 20.73
CA ILE A 362 30.02 -26.43 21.64
C ILE A 362 30.87 -26.83 22.84
N ASN A 363 32.10 -27.30 22.60
CA ASN A 363 33.01 -27.69 23.67
C ASN A 363 33.40 -26.51 24.59
N GLN A 364 33.66 -25.33 24.00
CA GLN A 364 33.90 -24.11 24.78
C GLN A 364 32.73 -23.72 25.65
N TRP A 365 31.51 -23.77 25.08
CA TRP A 365 30.27 -23.45 25.80
C TRP A 365 30.04 -24.44 26.94
N GLN A 366 30.20 -25.74 26.68
CA GLN A 366 30.07 -26.79 27.70
C GLN A 366 31.10 -26.65 28.83
N ASN A 367 32.34 -26.27 28.51
CA ASN A 367 33.37 -26.05 29.51
C ASN A 367 33.10 -24.82 30.39
N LEU A 368 32.45 -23.80 29.84
CA LEU A 368 32.16 -22.56 30.58
C LEU A 368 30.83 -22.63 31.36
N TYR A 369 29.82 -23.25 30.79
CA TYR A 369 28.44 -23.17 31.26
C TYR A 369 27.75 -24.54 31.45
N GLY A 370 28.40 -25.64 31.02
CA GLY A 370 27.91 -26.99 31.22
C GLY A 370 28.00 -27.41 32.70
N PRO A 371 27.24 -28.42 33.12
CA PRO A 371 27.37 -28.96 34.47
C PRO A 371 28.80 -29.47 34.69
N ARG A 372 29.46 -28.91 35.70
CA ARG A 372 30.82 -29.35 36.05
C ARG A 372 30.80 -30.83 36.39
N ALA A 373 31.70 -31.63 35.81
CA ALA A 373 31.84 -33.05 36.12
C ALA A 373 32.04 -33.20 37.64
N GLY A 374 31.02 -33.75 38.33
CA GLY A 374 31.00 -33.93 39.78
C GLY A 374 29.76 -33.38 40.52
N GLN A 375 28.93 -32.56 39.87
CA GLN A 375 27.62 -32.17 40.45
C GLN A 375 26.53 -33.13 39.95
N VAL A 376 26.29 -34.17 40.73
CA VAL A 376 25.07 -34.99 40.59
C VAL A 376 23.87 -34.11 40.89
N PRO A 377 22.84 -34.04 40.03
CA PRO A 377 21.64 -33.32 40.39
C PRO A 377 21.03 -33.98 41.62
N THR A 378 20.94 -33.25 42.71
CA THR A 378 20.21 -33.69 43.88
C THR A 378 18.73 -33.80 43.48
N THR A 379 18.27 -35.00 43.16
CA THR A 379 16.85 -35.30 43.05
C THR A 379 16.22 -34.97 44.40
N ALA A 380 15.41 -33.88 44.41
CA ALA A 380 14.57 -33.58 45.57
C ALA A 380 13.61 -34.77 45.77
N THR A 381 13.89 -35.58 46.77
CA THR A 381 12.98 -36.61 47.28
C THR A 381 11.85 -35.85 47.96
N THR A 382 10.70 -35.76 47.31
CA THR A 382 9.42 -35.37 47.96
C THR A 382 8.96 -36.56 48.77
N GLY A 383 9.02 -36.38 50.11
CA GLY A 383 8.28 -37.19 51.06
C GLY A 383 6.81 -36.75 51.15
#